data_10f733bb9cf575032a5eaa0d2449f25a
#
_entry.id   10f733bb9cf575032a5eaa0d2449f25a
#
_cell.length_a   1.000
_cell.length_b   1.000
_cell.length_c   1.000
_cell.angle_alpha   90.00
_cell.angle_beta   90.00
_cell.angle_gamma   90.00
#
_symmetry.space_group_name_H-M   'P 1'
#
loop_
_entity.id
_entity.type
_entity.pdbx_description
1 polymer ?
#
loop_
_entity_poly.entity_id
_entity_poly.type
_entity_poly.pdbx_seq_one_letter_code
_entity_poly.pdbx_strand_id
1 'polypeptide(L)'
;KSLPLKPRTILMSKVNLHLVIALPPTLIASVCCIIALPMGAADAAAVVLIPALMCVFGALLGVVTNLRFPKFDYINETAVIKNSMSVMITMFASWGVLAAPVILYVAALDGVIGLTAYIYICAVLLAAACAAMYVHLGRGGARRFESL
;
A
#
# COMPACT_ATOMS: atom_id res chain seq x y z
N LYS A 1 31.08 -2.48 -11.80
CA LYS A 1 30.82 -3.94 -11.69
C LYS A 1 29.48 -4.10 -11.00
N SER A 2 28.42 -4.34 -11.76
CA SER A 2 27.09 -4.61 -11.26
C SER A 2 27.09 -5.96 -10.52
N LEU A 3 26.68 -5.97 -9.26
CA LEU A 3 26.40 -7.19 -8.52
C LEU A 3 25.40 -8.05 -9.30
N PRO A 4 25.60 -9.37 -9.43
CA PRO A 4 24.71 -10.27 -10.18
C PRO A 4 23.44 -10.58 -9.36
N LEU A 5 22.70 -9.54 -8.94
CA LEU A 5 21.45 -9.68 -8.21
C LEU A 5 20.29 -9.68 -9.21
N LYS A 6 19.39 -10.65 -9.07
CA LYS A 6 18.18 -10.71 -9.89
C LYS A 6 17.33 -9.45 -9.65
N PRO A 7 16.85 -8.75 -10.69
CA PRO A 7 16.05 -7.52 -10.57
C PRO A 7 14.87 -7.66 -9.60
N ARG A 8 14.23 -8.83 -9.60
CA ARG A 8 13.14 -9.16 -8.67
C ARG A 8 13.57 -9.08 -7.20
N THR A 9 14.78 -9.51 -6.86
CA THR A 9 15.28 -9.47 -5.48
C THR A 9 15.42 -8.03 -5.00
N ILE A 10 15.93 -7.14 -5.85
CA ILE A 10 16.08 -5.72 -5.53
C ILE A 10 14.71 -5.05 -5.31
N LEU A 11 13.72 -5.36 -6.16
CA LEU A 11 12.38 -4.80 -6.02
C LEU A 11 11.69 -5.28 -4.74
N MET A 12 11.80 -6.58 -4.43
CA MET A 12 11.22 -7.15 -3.21
C MET A 12 11.91 -6.64 -1.95
N SER A 13 13.21 -6.38 -1.98
CA SER A 13 13.94 -5.76 -0.86
C SER A 13 13.40 -4.36 -0.53
N LYS A 14 13.03 -3.57 -1.53
CA LYS A 14 12.40 -2.25 -1.32
C LYS A 14 11.01 -2.37 -0.68
N VAL A 15 10.18 -3.33 -1.14
CA VAL A 15 8.88 -3.62 -0.52
C VAL A 15 9.07 -4.04 0.93
N ASN A 16 9.97 -4.99 1.20
CA ASN A 16 10.23 -5.48 2.54
C ASN A 16 10.75 -4.38 3.48
N LEU A 17 11.65 -3.52 3.00
CA LEU A 17 12.15 -2.38 3.79
C LEU A 17 10.99 -1.45 4.20
N HIS A 18 10.09 -1.13 3.27
CA HIS A 18 8.92 -0.31 3.57
C HIS A 18 8.02 -0.99 4.62
N LEU A 19 7.78 -2.30 4.50
CA LEU A 19 6.95 -3.04 5.45
C LEU A 19 7.58 -3.10 6.84
N VAL A 20 8.88 -3.34 6.94
CA VAL A 20 9.61 -3.37 8.22
C VAL A 20 9.53 -2.02 8.96
N ILE A 21 9.49 -0.92 8.22
CA ILE A 21 9.39 0.43 8.81
C ILE A 21 7.92 0.78 9.12
N ALA A 22 6.98 0.45 8.25
CA ALA A 22 5.60 0.91 8.36
C ALA A 22 4.70 0.01 9.23
N LEU A 23 4.90 -1.31 9.24
CA LEU A 23 4.06 -2.24 9.98
C LEU A 23 4.13 -2.08 11.51
N PRO A 24 5.32 -1.94 12.15
CA PRO A 24 5.37 -1.83 13.60
C PRO A 24 4.56 -0.66 14.16
N PRO A 25 4.72 0.60 13.71
CA PRO A 25 3.93 1.69 14.22
C PRO A 25 2.43 1.55 13.91
N THR A 26 2.09 0.95 12.76
CA THR A 26 0.69 0.69 12.39
C THR A 26 0.05 -0.32 13.34
N LEU A 27 0.73 -1.40 13.68
CA LEU A 27 0.24 -2.39 14.62
C LEU A 27 0.10 -1.82 16.04
N ILE A 28 1.06 -1.02 16.48
CA ILE A 28 0.97 -0.34 17.79
C ILE A 28 -0.25 0.58 17.82
N ALA A 29 -0.47 1.37 16.78
CA ALA A 29 -1.64 2.25 16.68
C ALA A 29 -2.95 1.44 16.69
N SER A 30 -3.03 0.31 15.98
CA SER A 30 -4.19 -0.58 15.97
C SER A 30 -4.48 -1.15 17.37
N VAL A 31 -3.45 -1.58 18.09
CA VAL A 31 -3.59 -2.08 19.47
C VAL A 31 -4.07 -0.96 20.40
N CYS A 32 -3.53 0.23 20.30
CA CYS A 32 -4.01 1.40 21.06
C CYS A 32 -5.48 1.70 20.79
N CYS A 33 -5.94 1.62 19.54
CA CYS A 33 -7.35 1.80 19.20
C CYS A 33 -8.25 0.73 19.83
N ILE A 34 -7.82 -0.54 19.80
CA ILE A 34 -8.58 -1.64 20.41
C ILE A 34 -8.73 -1.47 21.93
N ILE A 35 -7.68 -0.97 22.58
CA ILE A 35 -7.71 -0.73 24.03
C ILE A 35 -8.57 0.50 24.38
N ALA A 36 -8.52 1.54 23.54
CA ALA A 36 -9.20 2.81 23.81
C ALA A 36 -10.70 2.79 23.50
N LEU A 37 -11.16 1.92 22.60
CA LEU A 37 -12.54 1.90 22.12
C LEU A 37 -13.20 0.54 22.44
N PRO A 38 -14.40 0.55 23.04
CA PRO A 38 -15.18 -0.68 23.24
C PRO A 38 -15.71 -1.16 21.89
N MET A 39 -15.08 -2.19 21.31
CA MET A 39 -15.48 -2.73 20.00
C MET A 39 -15.60 -4.24 20.04
N GLY A 40 -16.43 -4.80 19.14
CA GLY A 40 -16.58 -6.24 18.97
C GLY A 40 -15.32 -6.90 18.40
N ALA A 41 -15.19 -8.21 18.56
CA ALA A 41 -14.05 -8.97 18.06
C ALA A 41 -13.88 -8.82 16.52
N ALA A 42 -14.98 -8.73 15.77
CA ALA A 42 -14.96 -8.51 14.33
C ALA A 42 -14.39 -7.13 13.97
N ASP A 43 -14.81 -6.09 14.68
CA ASP A 43 -14.33 -4.73 14.43
C ASP A 43 -12.86 -4.57 14.83
N ALA A 44 -12.45 -5.20 15.95
CA ALA A 44 -11.05 -5.25 16.37
C ALA A 44 -10.16 -5.92 15.33
N ALA A 45 -10.62 -7.02 14.71
CA ALA A 45 -9.89 -7.66 13.61
C ALA A 45 -9.78 -6.75 12.38
N ALA A 46 -10.83 -6.01 12.04
CA ALA A 46 -10.82 -5.07 10.92
C ALA A 46 -9.84 -3.90 11.15
N VAL A 47 -9.77 -3.37 12.38
CA VAL A 47 -8.85 -2.28 12.77
C VAL A 47 -7.38 -2.69 12.65
N VAL A 48 -7.06 -3.97 12.74
CA VAL A 48 -5.69 -4.49 12.48
C VAL A 48 -5.49 -4.79 11.00
N LEU A 49 -6.45 -5.47 10.38
CA LEU A 49 -6.33 -6.00 9.02
C LEU A 49 -6.24 -4.91 7.96
N ILE A 50 -7.10 -3.90 8.02
CA ILE A 50 -7.17 -2.86 6.98
C ILE A 50 -5.90 -2.01 6.94
N PRO A 51 -5.40 -1.44 8.05
CA PRO A 51 -4.16 -0.68 8.02
C PRO A 51 -2.95 -1.53 7.60
N ALA A 52 -2.89 -2.80 8.00
CA ALA A 52 -1.83 -3.71 7.56
C ALA A 52 -1.88 -3.94 6.04
N LEU A 53 -3.07 -4.18 5.46
CA LEU A 53 -3.25 -4.28 4.01
C LEU A 53 -2.91 -2.98 3.29
N MET A 54 -3.22 -1.82 3.86
CA MET A 54 -2.85 -0.52 3.31
C MET A 54 -1.34 -0.30 3.31
N CYS A 55 -0.60 -0.78 4.32
CA CYS A 55 0.87 -0.77 4.29
C CYS A 55 1.43 -1.61 3.14
N VAL A 56 0.88 -2.81 2.92
CA VAL A 56 1.28 -3.68 1.79
C VAL A 56 0.94 -3.02 0.45
N PHE A 57 -0.26 -2.47 0.33
CA PHE A 57 -0.70 -1.75 -0.86
C PHE A 57 0.22 -0.58 -1.19
N GLY A 58 0.51 0.29 -0.21
CA GLY A 58 1.40 1.44 -0.38
C GLY A 58 2.83 1.02 -0.77
N ALA A 59 3.37 -0.04 -0.17
CA ALA A 59 4.67 -0.58 -0.51
C ALA A 59 4.74 -1.06 -1.97
N LEU A 60 3.75 -1.83 -2.42
CA LEU A 60 3.68 -2.35 -3.78
C LEU A 60 3.44 -1.22 -4.79
N LEU A 61 2.51 -0.33 -4.50
CA LEU A 61 2.19 0.81 -5.36
C LEU A 61 3.40 1.73 -5.51
N GLY A 62 4.13 2.02 -4.43
CA GLY A 62 5.35 2.83 -4.47
C GLY A 62 6.42 2.25 -5.38
N VAL A 63 6.63 0.94 -5.35
CA VAL A 63 7.59 0.28 -6.25
C VAL A 63 7.10 0.29 -7.69
N VAL A 64 5.82 0.02 -7.95
CA VAL A 64 5.23 0.04 -9.30
C VAL A 64 5.31 1.43 -9.93
N THR A 65 4.96 2.47 -9.17
CA THR A 65 5.02 3.86 -9.67
C THR A 65 6.45 4.33 -9.89
N ASN A 66 7.39 3.93 -9.04
CA ASN A 66 8.80 4.26 -9.22
C ASN A 66 9.41 3.59 -10.47
N LEU A 67 8.97 2.37 -10.83
CA LEU A 67 9.35 1.72 -12.09
C LEU A 67 8.74 2.40 -13.33
N ARG A 68 7.59 3.02 -13.17
CA ARG A 68 6.90 3.69 -14.29
C ARG A 68 7.41 5.10 -14.55
N PHE A 69 7.92 5.78 -13.52
CA PHE A 69 8.44 7.14 -13.57
C PHE A 69 9.84 7.22 -12.95
N PRO A 70 10.84 6.55 -13.54
CA PRO A 70 12.21 6.61 -13.02
C PRO A 70 12.76 8.02 -13.26
N LYS A 71 13.29 8.66 -12.21
CA LYS A 71 14.09 9.89 -12.33
C LYS A 71 15.56 9.54 -12.27
N PHE A 72 16.29 9.89 -13.33
CA PHE A 72 17.74 9.67 -13.45
C PHE A 72 18.57 10.96 -13.25
N ASP A 73 17.93 12.13 -13.12
CA ASP A 73 18.62 13.41 -12.93
C ASP A 73 18.93 13.66 -11.45
N TYR A 74 20.16 13.34 -11.07
CA TYR A 74 20.71 13.52 -9.73
C TYR A 74 21.49 14.84 -9.63
N ILE A 75 20.78 15.98 -9.47
CA ILE A 75 21.45 17.24 -9.15
C ILE A 75 21.47 17.50 -7.63
N ASN A 76 20.48 16.96 -6.87
CA ASN A 76 20.42 17.01 -5.42
C ASN A 76 19.56 15.87 -4.87
N GLU A 77 20.11 15.03 -3.98
CA GLU A 77 19.43 13.88 -3.37
C GLU A 77 18.12 14.27 -2.65
N THR A 78 18.10 15.39 -1.96
CA THR A 78 16.92 15.91 -1.24
C THR A 78 15.81 16.39 -2.15
N ALA A 79 16.12 16.95 -3.32
CA ALA A 79 15.13 17.42 -4.29
C ALA A 79 14.46 16.25 -5.03
N VAL A 80 15.17 15.15 -5.24
CA VAL A 80 14.64 13.92 -5.85
C VAL A 80 13.59 13.27 -4.97
N ILE A 81 13.80 13.23 -3.65
CA ILE A 81 12.87 12.63 -2.70
C ILE A 81 11.60 13.49 -2.54
N LYS A 82 11.76 14.81 -2.38
CA LYS A 82 10.63 15.72 -2.14
C LYS A 82 9.73 15.96 -3.36
N ASN A 83 10.28 15.93 -4.56
CA ASN A 83 9.55 16.27 -5.80
C ASN A 83 9.37 15.06 -6.74
N SER A 84 9.48 13.85 -6.23
CA SER A 84 9.26 12.66 -7.04
C SER A 84 7.78 12.53 -7.40
N MET A 85 7.46 12.59 -8.70
CA MET A 85 6.13 12.32 -9.25
C MET A 85 5.56 10.98 -8.74
N SER A 86 6.43 9.99 -8.55
CA SER A 86 6.09 8.69 -8.00
C SER A 86 5.54 8.78 -6.58
N VAL A 87 6.13 9.59 -5.72
CA VAL A 87 5.67 9.78 -4.33
C VAL A 87 4.30 10.47 -4.31
N MET A 88 4.12 11.52 -5.11
CA MET A 88 2.83 12.21 -5.20
C MET A 88 1.71 11.28 -5.69
N ILE A 89 1.97 10.53 -6.77
CA ILE A 89 0.98 9.56 -7.31
C ILE A 89 0.63 8.51 -6.25
N THR A 90 1.63 7.96 -5.56
CA THR A 90 1.40 6.95 -4.51
C THR A 90 0.57 7.51 -3.37
N MET A 91 0.85 8.74 -2.94
CA MET A 91 0.13 9.41 -1.87
C MET A 91 -1.34 9.67 -2.25
N PHE A 92 -1.60 10.29 -3.40
CA PHE A 92 -2.97 10.56 -3.86
C PHE A 92 -3.75 9.28 -4.16
N ALA A 93 -3.12 8.27 -4.75
CA ALA A 93 -3.76 6.98 -4.99
C ALA A 93 -4.12 6.25 -3.68
N SER A 94 -3.25 6.30 -2.67
CA SER A 94 -3.53 5.72 -1.35
C SER A 94 -4.68 6.44 -0.64
N TRP A 95 -4.72 7.76 -0.73
CA TRP A 95 -5.84 8.56 -0.21
C TRP A 95 -7.15 8.25 -0.95
N GLY A 96 -7.11 8.12 -2.26
CA GLY A 96 -8.28 7.75 -3.07
C GLY A 96 -8.83 6.37 -2.70
N VAL A 97 -7.95 5.38 -2.54
CA VAL A 97 -8.33 4.02 -2.14
C VAL A 97 -8.94 3.99 -0.73
N LEU A 98 -8.53 4.89 0.16
CA LEU A 98 -9.11 5.01 1.50
C LEU A 98 -10.41 5.79 1.51
N ALA A 99 -10.47 6.93 0.80
CA ALA A 99 -11.62 7.84 0.83
C ALA A 99 -12.81 7.31 0.00
N ALA A 100 -12.57 6.69 -1.15
CA ALA A 100 -13.62 6.24 -2.05
C ALA A 100 -14.60 5.23 -1.39
N PRO A 101 -14.15 4.20 -0.68
CA PRO A 101 -15.06 3.30 0.03
C PRO A 101 -15.87 4.01 1.13
N VAL A 102 -15.25 4.95 1.86
CA VAL A 102 -15.95 5.70 2.92
C VAL A 102 -17.06 6.56 2.32
N ILE A 103 -16.75 7.30 1.26
CA ILE A 103 -17.73 8.14 0.55
C ILE A 103 -18.87 7.27 -0.02
N LEU A 104 -18.53 6.14 -0.65
CA LEU A 104 -19.52 5.23 -1.22
C LEU A 104 -20.45 4.65 -0.16
N TYR A 105 -19.93 4.28 1.00
CA TYR A 105 -20.73 3.78 2.10
C TYR A 105 -21.73 4.84 2.59
N VAL A 106 -21.24 6.03 2.91
CA VAL A 106 -22.07 7.12 3.44
C VAL A 106 -23.09 7.61 2.42
N ALA A 107 -22.74 7.63 1.14
CA ALA A 107 -23.62 8.19 0.10
C ALA A 107 -24.69 7.21 -0.40
N ALA A 108 -24.42 5.91 -0.40
CA ALA A 108 -25.28 4.95 -1.12
C ALA A 108 -25.61 3.67 -0.34
N LEU A 109 -24.84 3.28 0.65
CA LEU A 109 -24.93 1.97 1.29
C LEU A 109 -25.35 2.03 2.76
N ASP A 110 -25.41 3.24 3.34
CA ASP A 110 -25.88 3.43 4.71
C ASP A 110 -27.31 2.96 4.86
N GLY A 111 -27.53 2.03 5.80
CA GLY A 111 -28.86 1.40 5.99
C GLY A 111 -29.16 0.20 5.06
N VAL A 112 -28.37 -0.08 4.03
CA VAL A 112 -28.56 -1.23 3.12
C VAL A 112 -27.70 -2.41 3.54
N ILE A 113 -26.44 -2.16 3.91
CA ILE A 113 -25.46 -3.17 4.29
C ILE A 113 -24.85 -2.79 5.64
N GLY A 114 -24.73 -3.75 6.55
CA GLY A 114 -24.07 -3.52 7.84
C GLY A 114 -22.61 -3.07 7.64
N LEU A 115 -22.18 -2.06 8.38
CA LEU A 115 -20.84 -1.47 8.28
C LEU A 115 -19.73 -2.52 8.35
N THR A 116 -19.83 -3.45 9.29
CA THR A 116 -18.82 -4.50 9.48
C THR A 116 -18.70 -5.40 8.23
N ALA A 117 -19.82 -5.81 7.63
CA ALA A 117 -19.81 -6.61 6.40
C ALA A 117 -19.18 -5.85 5.24
N TYR A 118 -19.53 -4.57 5.08
CA TYR A 118 -18.94 -3.70 4.05
C TYR A 118 -17.42 -3.56 4.20
N ILE A 119 -16.94 -3.37 5.42
CA ILE A 119 -15.50 -3.27 5.73
C ILE A 119 -14.75 -4.53 5.29
N TYR A 120 -15.29 -5.72 5.54
CA TYR A 120 -14.66 -6.97 5.10
C TYR A 120 -14.69 -7.16 3.58
N ILE A 121 -15.75 -6.72 2.90
CA ILE A 121 -15.78 -6.70 1.42
C ILE A 121 -14.65 -5.82 0.88
N CYS A 122 -14.49 -4.62 1.43
CA CYS A 122 -13.40 -3.70 1.04
C CYS A 122 -12.02 -4.30 1.34
N ALA A 123 -11.86 -5.00 2.46
CA ALA A 123 -10.60 -5.68 2.81
C ALA A 123 -10.26 -6.78 1.80
N VAL A 124 -11.24 -7.58 1.36
CA VAL A 124 -11.03 -8.62 0.33
C VAL A 124 -10.65 -8.00 -1.00
N LEU A 125 -11.32 -6.92 -1.42
CA LEU A 125 -10.98 -6.21 -2.66
C LEU A 125 -9.57 -5.62 -2.60
N LEU A 126 -9.19 -5.03 -1.47
CA LEU A 126 -7.85 -4.49 -1.26
C LEU A 126 -6.79 -5.60 -1.28
N ALA A 127 -7.06 -6.74 -0.65
CA ALA A 127 -6.17 -7.90 -0.67
C ALA A 127 -6.00 -8.45 -2.11
N ALA A 128 -7.09 -8.52 -2.88
CA ALA A 128 -7.05 -8.93 -4.29
C ALA A 128 -6.21 -7.95 -5.14
N ALA A 129 -6.36 -6.65 -4.92
CA ALA A 129 -5.54 -5.62 -5.57
C ALA A 129 -4.05 -5.76 -5.22
N CYS A 130 -3.71 -6.00 -3.95
CA CYS A 130 -2.34 -6.27 -3.52
C CYS A 130 -1.77 -7.52 -4.20
N ALA A 131 -2.54 -8.61 -4.27
CA ALA A 131 -2.13 -9.85 -4.94
C ALA A 131 -1.89 -9.64 -6.44
N ALA A 132 -2.78 -8.90 -7.12
CA ALA A 132 -2.63 -8.56 -8.53
C ALA A 132 -1.36 -7.74 -8.79
N MET A 133 -1.09 -6.71 -7.95
CA MET A 133 0.12 -5.90 -8.05
C MET A 133 1.39 -6.71 -7.77
N TYR A 134 1.36 -7.60 -6.79
CA TYR A 134 2.48 -8.50 -6.49
C TYR A 134 2.82 -9.41 -7.66
N VAL A 135 1.80 -10.03 -8.30
CA VAL A 135 1.98 -10.86 -9.49
C VAL A 135 2.50 -10.04 -10.67
N HIS A 136 1.95 -8.84 -10.87
CA HIS A 136 2.40 -7.92 -11.92
C HIS A 136 3.88 -7.52 -11.75
N LEU A 137 4.27 -7.21 -10.52
CA LEU A 137 5.66 -6.86 -10.19
C LEU A 137 6.61 -8.05 -10.40
N GLY A 138 6.16 -9.27 -10.08
CA GLY A 138 6.95 -10.50 -10.26
C GLY A 138 7.17 -10.91 -11.71
N ARG A 139 6.18 -10.62 -12.60
CA ARG A 139 6.21 -11.03 -14.02
C ARG A 139 6.67 -9.92 -14.97
N GLY A 140 6.23 -8.69 -14.74
CA GLY A 140 6.47 -7.54 -15.62
C GLY A 140 7.54 -6.57 -15.12
N GLY A 141 7.64 -6.38 -13.81
CA GLY A 141 8.58 -5.43 -13.19
C GLY A 141 10.05 -5.80 -13.42
N ALA A 142 10.35 -7.10 -13.42
CA ALA A 142 11.70 -7.59 -13.68
C ALA A 142 12.17 -7.28 -15.11
N ARG A 143 11.30 -7.46 -16.12
CA ARG A 143 11.61 -7.14 -17.53
C ARG A 143 11.80 -5.64 -17.76
N ARG A 144 11.02 -4.82 -17.08
CA ARG A 144 11.09 -3.36 -17.26
C ARG A 144 12.30 -2.76 -16.54
N PHE A 145 12.75 -3.38 -15.45
CA PHE A 145 13.97 -2.98 -14.75
C PHE A 145 15.24 -3.28 -15.57
N GLU A 146 15.23 -4.32 -16.41
CA GLU A 146 16.35 -4.67 -17.29
C GLU A 146 16.44 -3.75 -18.52
N SER A 147 15.36 -3.05 -18.86
CA SER A 147 15.29 -2.11 -20.00
C SER A 147 15.62 -0.65 -19.63
N LEU A 148 15.87 -0.35 -18.34
CA LEU A 148 16.27 0.96 -17.82
C LEU A 148 17.78 1.03 -17.60
#